data_c60078849999cf65d2da6cb7b7862738
#
_entry.id   c60078849999cf65d2da6cb7b7862738
#
_cell.length_a   1.000
_cell.length_b   1.000
_cell.length_c   1.000
_cell.angle_alpha   90.00
_cell.angle_beta   90.00
_cell.angle_gamma   90.00
#
_symmetry.space_group_name_H-M   'P 1'
#
loop_
_entity.id
_entity.type
_entity.pdbx_description
1 polymer ?
#
loop_
_entity_poly.entity_id
_entity_poly.type
_entity_poly.pdbx_seq_one_letter_code
_entity_poly.pdbx_strand_id
1 'polypeptide(L)'
;ARSFRAHGFRDIVFLGDHGGYQASLARVADRLDKAWAASPARVHALAEYYRASSAGFDPTLAARGFSAADIGTHAGLADTSLALAAAPSTVRADALRAAAHPGAGAGVAGNPARASAELGTLGVDAIVASTVAAIRTAVAHR
;
A
#
# COMPACT_ATOMS: atom_id res chain seq x y z
N ALA A 1 -15.82 6.82 8.21
CA ALA A 1 -16.08 6.04 9.43
C ALA A 1 -17.48 6.31 10.02
N ARG A 2 -17.86 7.57 10.29
CA ARG A 2 -19.17 7.89 10.91
C ARG A 2 -20.36 7.34 10.12
N SER A 3 -20.31 7.43 8.80
CA SER A 3 -21.35 6.85 7.93
C SER A 3 -21.43 5.34 8.08
N PHE A 4 -20.31 4.62 8.04
CA PHE A 4 -20.29 3.17 8.24
C PHE A 4 -20.86 2.77 9.61
N ARG A 5 -20.45 3.49 10.67
CA ARG A 5 -21.02 3.26 12.02
C ARG A 5 -22.53 3.45 12.04
N ALA A 6 -23.06 4.51 11.41
CA ALA A 6 -24.50 4.78 11.34
C ALA A 6 -25.26 3.65 10.62
N HIS A 7 -24.61 2.92 9.71
CA HIS A 7 -25.15 1.76 9.02
C HIS A 7 -24.86 0.42 9.73
N GLY A 8 -24.39 0.46 10.99
CA GLY A 8 -24.24 -0.75 11.81
C GLY A 8 -22.90 -1.48 11.69
N PHE A 9 -21.93 -0.94 10.94
CA PHE A 9 -20.58 -1.53 10.90
C PHE A 9 -19.91 -1.38 12.27
N ARG A 10 -19.31 -2.48 12.74
CA ARG A 10 -18.63 -2.53 14.05
C ARG A 10 -17.14 -2.32 13.94
N ASP A 11 -16.53 -2.87 12.90
CA ASP A 11 -15.10 -2.69 12.61
C ASP A 11 -14.94 -1.90 11.33
N ILE A 12 -14.23 -0.79 11.42
CA ILE A 12 -13.99 0.12 10.31
C ILE A 12 -12.49 0.24 10.16
N VAL A 13 -11.96 -0.26 9.05
CA VAL A 13 -10.53 -0.31 8.79
C VAL A 13 -10.11 0.83 7.87
N PHE A 14 -9.08 1.56 8.27
CA PHE A 14 -8.38 2.52 7.42
C PHE A 14 -7.13 1.87 6.84
N LEU A 15 -7.06 1.79 5.51
CA LEU A 15 -5.88 1.43 4.75
C LEU A 15 -5.41 2.66 3.98
N GLY A 16 -4.16 3.01 4.14
CA GLY A 16 -3.57 4.16 3.46
C GLY A 16 -2.31 3.77 2.69
N ASP A 17 -2.19 4.22 1.46
CA ASP A 17 -1.11 3.89 0.52
C ASP A 17 -0.02 4.98 0.42
N HIS A 18 -0.07 6.01 1.27
CA HIS A 18 0.90 7.11 1.25
C HIS A 18 1.41 7.43 2.66
N GLY A 19 2.74 7.60 2.80
CA GLY A 19 3.39 7.87 4.08
C GLY A 19 2.95 9.15 4.76
N GLY A 20 2.68 10.20 3.97
CA GLY A 20 2.39 11.54 4.49
C GLY A 20 1.11 11.64 5.33
N TYR A 21 0.18 10.72 5.21
CA TYR A 21 -1.06 10.75 6.01
C TYR A 21 -1.23 9.60 7.01
N GLN A 22 -0.26 8.67 7.14
CA GLN A 22 -0.37 7.55 8.09
C GLN A 22 -0.65 8.02 9.52
N ALA A 23 0.11 9.01 10.00
CA ALA A 23 -0.10 9.60 11.32
C ALA A 23 -1.49 10.26 11.47
N SER A 24 -2.05 10.78 10.37
CA SER A 24 -3.40 11.37 10.39
C SER A 24 -4.48 10.30 10.49
N LEU A 25 -4.34 9.17 9.80
CA LEU A 25 -5.26 8.03 9.93
C LEU A 25 -5.27 7.51 11.37
N ALA A 26 -4.09 7.30 11.98
CA ALA A 26 -3.97 6.88 13.37
C ALA A 26 -4.67 7.86 14.33
N ARG A 27 -4.37 9.15 14.23
CA ARG A 27 -5.01 10.17 15.08
C ARG A 27 -6.54 10.22 14.94
N VAL A 28 -7.05 10.00 13.73
CA VAL A 28 -8.50 9.98 13.49
C VAL A 28 -9.12 8.72 14.08
N ALA A 29 -8.48 7.56 13.92
CA ALA A 29 -8.93 6.32 14.53
C ALA A 29 -9.02 6.45 16.06
N ASP A 30 -7.95 6.88 16.72
CA ASP A 30 -7.91 7.09 18.17
C ASP A 30 -9.00 8.05 18.67
N ARG A 31 -9.20 9.15 17.94
CA ARG A 31 -10.24 10.14 18.31
C ARG A 31 -11.65 9.55 18.19
N LEU A 32 -11.89 8.76 17.15
CA LEU A 32 -13.19 8.14 16.94
C LEU A 32 -13.45 7.04 17.97
N ASP A 33 -12.46 6.22 18.30
CA ASP A 33 -12.58 5.18 19.33
C ASP A 33 -12.87 5.78 20.71
N LYS A 34 -12.19 6.86 21.08
CA LYS A 34 -12.51 7.61 22.30
C LYS A 34 -13.95 8.16 22.29
N ALA A 35 -14.36 8.77 21.19
CA ALA A 35 -15.71 9.30 21.05
C ALA A 35 -16.79 8.22 21.04
N TRP A 36 -16.44 6.99 20.69
CA TRP A 36 -17.37 5.86 20.57
C TRP A 36 -17.17 4.80 21.67
N ALA A 37 -16.46 5.12 22.73
CA ALA A 37 -16.10 4.17 23.79
C ALA A 37 -17.31 3.39 24.35
N ALA A 38 -18.50 4.02 24.42
CA ALA A 38 -19.74 3.39 24.85
C ALA A 38 -20.46 2.58 23.75
N SER A 39 -19.90 2.47 22.55
CA SER A 39 -20.47 1.70 21.44
C SER A 39 -19.58 0.50 21.09
N PRO A 40 -20.12 -0.52 20.40
CA PRO A 40 -19.32 -1.65 19.94
C PRO A 40 -18.47 -1.31 18.70
N ALA A 41 -18.60 -0.11 18.11
CA ALA A 41 -17.86 0.26 16.92
C ALA A 41 -16.42 0.65 17.25
N ARG A 42 -15.48 0.18 16.42
CA ARG A 42 -14.04 0.50 16.50
C ARG A 42 -13.50 0.91 15.14
N VAL A 43 -12.46 1.72 15.17
CA VAL A 43 -11.73 2.16 13.96
C VAL A 43 -10.30 1.71 14.06
N HIS A 44 -9.84 1.01 13.07
CA HIS A 44 -8.49 0.41 13.02
C HIS A 44 -7.68 1.10 11.92
N ALA A 45 -6.63 1.83 12.26
CA ALA A 45 -5.67 2.36 11.30
C ALA A 45 -4.51 1.36 11.16
N LEU A 46 -4.50 0.60 10.07
CA LEU A 46 -3.54 -0.49 9.86
C LEU A 46 -2.34 -0.03 9.02
N ALA A 47 -1.26 0.32 9.70
CA ALA A 47 0.00 0.70 9.05
C ALA A 47 0.71 -0.49 8.37
N GLU A 48 0.32 -1.73 8.68
CA GLU A 48 0.84 -2.96 8.08
C GLU A 48 0.67 -2.99 6.57
N TYR A 49 -0.47 -2.54 6.08
CA TYR A 49 -0.74 -2.38 4.65
C TYR A 49 0.32 -1.49 3.98
N TYR A 50 0.52 -0.29 4.51
CA TYR A 50 1.50 0.65 3.97
C TYR A 50 2.93 0.13 4.07
N ARG A 51 3.31 -0.47 5.21
CA ARG A 51 4.65 -1.04 5.37
C ARG A 51 4.91 -2.17 4.38
N ALA A 52 3.94 -3.04 4.14
CA ALA A 52 4.08 -4.13 3.18
C ALA A 52 4.19 -3.61 1.74
N SER A 53 3.43 -2.57 1.37
CA SER A 53 3.44 -2.00 0.02
C SER A 53 4.64 -1.11 -0.28
N SER A 54 5.25 -0.49 0.75
CA SER A 54 6.39 0.41 0.57
C SER A 54 7.74 -0.29 0.76
N ALA A 55 8.09 -0.66 2.00
CA ALA A 55 9.40 -1.23 2.32
C ALA A 55 9.42 -2.77 2.36
N GLY A 56 8.25 -3.41 2.51
CA GLY A 56 8.17 -4.88 2.63
C GLY A 56 8.41 -5.61 1.31
N PHE A 57 8.16 -4.99 0.17
CA PHE A 57 8.36 -5.57 -1.16
C PHE A 57 9.79 -5.44 -1.67
N ASP A 58 10.52 -4.39 -1.29
CA ASP A 58 11.88 -4.11 -1.75
C ASP A 58 12.87 -5.27 -1.51
N PRO A 59 12.91 -5.96 -0.35
CA PRO A 59 13.78 -7.10 -0.13
C PRO A 59 13.53 -8.25 -1.10
N THR A 60 12.28 -8.46 -1.50
CA THR A 60 11.89 -9.50 -2.48
C THR A 60 12.45 -9.19 -3.86
N LEU A 61 12.48 -7.94 -4.27
CA LEU A 61 13.06 -7.48 -5.52
C LEU A 61 14.59 -7.51 -5.46
N ALA A 62 15.18 -7.07 -4.36
CA ALA A 62 16.63 -7.10 -4.16
C ALA A 62 17.19 -8.53 -4.23
N ALA A 63 16.50 -9.52 -3.64
CA ALA A 63 16.85 -10.93 -3.71
C ALA A 63 16.82 -11.50 -5.15
N ARG A 64 16.15 -10.82 -6.08
CA ARG A 64 16.09 -11.13 -7.52
C ARG A 64 17.12 -10.36 -8.35
N GLY A 65 18.04 -9.66 -7.70
CA GLY A 65 19.14 -8.95 -8.34
C GLY A 65 18.78 -7.55 -8.84
N PHE A 66 17.66 -6.97 -8.41
CA PHE A 66 17.36 -5.57 -8.71
C PHE A 66 18.07 -4.65 -7.71
N SER A 67 18.68 -3.59 -8.23
CA SER A 67 19.33 -2.58 -7.39
C SER A 67 18.30 -1.67 -6.70
N ALA A 68 18.68 -1.04 -5.60
CA ALA A 68 17.84 -0.02 -4.96
C ALA A 68 17.50 1.13 -5.92
N ALA A 69 18.41 1.47 -6.83
CA ALA A 69 18.17 2.48 -7.86
C ALA A 69 17.10 2.07 -8.89
N ASP A 70 17.02 0.77 -9.23
CA ASP A 70 15.95 0.26 -10.10
C ASP A 70 14.62 0.20 -9.36
N ILE A 71 14.61 -0.36 -8.14
CA ILE A 71 13.42 -0.52 -7.31
C ILE A 71 12.75 0.84 -7.14
N GLY A 72 13.53 1.82 -6.71
CA GLY A 72 13.10 3.20 -6.59
C GLY A 72 12.20 3.46 -5.38
N THR A 73 11.79 4.72 -5.24
CA THR A 73 10.94 5.19 -4.13
C THR A 73 9.63 5.81 -4.60
N HIS A 74 9.46 5.96 -5.91
CA HIS A 74 8.24 6.55 -6.49
C HIS A 74 8.11 6.20 -7.97
N ALA A 75 7.02 5.53 -8.34
CA ALA A 75 6.73 5.09 -9.71
C ALA A 75 7.89 4.34 -10.39
N GLY A 76 8.76 3.70 -9.60
CA GLY A 76 9.87 2.87 -10.06
C GLY A 76 9.42 1.44 -10.40
N LEU A 77 10.37 0.50 -10.36
CA LEU A 77 10.10 -0.90 -10.63
C LEU A 77 9.06 -1.48 -9.66
N ALA A 78 9.14 -1.18 -8.37
CA ALA A 78 8.23 -1.73 -7.36
C ALA A 78 6.79 -1.28 -7.60
N ASP A 79 6.53 0.03 -7.59
CA ASP A 79 5.18 0.58 -7.76
C ASP A 79 4.56 0.19 -9.10
N THR A 80 5.37 0.24 -10.18
CA THR A 80 4.88 -0.10 -11.53
C THR A 80 4.56 -1.59 -11.64
N SER A 81 5.34 -2.47 -11.00
CA SER A 81 5.03 -3.91 -10.97
C SER A 81 3.72 -4.19 -10.24
N LEU A 82 3.48 -3.55 -9.08
CA LEU A 82 2.21 -3.67 -8.35
C LEU A 82 1.03 -3.19 -9.22
N ALA A 83 1.19 -2.07 -9.92
CA ALA A 83 0.16 -1.54 -10.82
C ALA A 83 -0.13 -2.50 -11.99
N LEU A 84 0.91 -3.09 -12.59
CA LEU A 84 0.77 -4.09 -13.66
C LEU A 84 0.04 -5.36 -13.19
N ALA A 85 0.28 -5.81 -11.95
CA ALA A 85 -0.39 -6.97 -11.40
C ALA A 85 -1.85 -6.70 -11.02
N ALA A 86 -2.12 -5.55 -10.39
CA ALA A 86 -3.44 -5.26 -9.84
C ALA A 86 -4.41 -4.63 -10.88
N ALA A 87 -3.89 -3.77 -11.76
CA ALA A 87 -4.70 -3.00 -12.71
C ALA A 87 -3.88 -2.65 -13.98
N PRO A 88 -3.53 -3.62 -14.82
CA PRO A 88 -2.62 -3.44 -15.96
C PRO A 88 -3.11 -2.35 -16.95
N SER A 89 -4.40 -2.14 -17.06
CA SER A 89 -4.97 -1.10 -17.92
C SER A 89 -4.64 0.34 -17.49
N THR A 90 -4.17 0.54 -16.26
CA THR A 90 -3.74 1.85 -15.75
C THR A 90 -2.31 2.20 -16.15
N VAL A 91 -1.54 1.23 -16.65
CA VAL A 91 -0.15 1.40 -17.06
C VAL A 91 -0.07 1.56 -18.57
N ARG A 92 0.47 2.69 -19.03
CA ARG A 92 0.67 2.97 -20.45
C ARG A 92 1.95 2.28 -20.94
N ALA A 93 1.80 1.19 -21.69
CA ALA A 93 2.92 0.36 -22.13
C ALA A 93 3.93 1.08 -23.03
N ASP A 94 3.50 2.05 -23.83
CA ASP A 94 4.35 2.90 -24.66
C ASP A 94 5.21 3.84 -23.82
N ALA A 95 4.60 4.54 -22.85
CA ALA A 95 5.30 5.40 -21.92
C ALA A 95 6.28 4.60 -21.03
N LEU A 96 5.89 3.39 -20.62
CA LEU A 96 6.72 2.50 -19.81
C LEU A 96 8.03 2.15 -20.52
N ARG A 97 7.97 1.80 -21.81
CA ARG A 97 9.17 1.52 -22.61
C ARG A 97 10.12 2.71 -22.77
N ALA A 98 9.54 3.92 -22.82
CA ALA A 98 10.32 5.15 -22.94
C ALA A 98 10.94 5.61 -21.60
N ALA A 99 10.44 5.09 -20.47
CA ALA A 99 10.79 5.57 -19.12
C ALA A 99 11.97 4.84 -18.48
N ALA A 100 12.80 4.13 -19.25
CA ALA A 100 13.94 3.36 -18.72
C ALA A 100 14.93 4.22 -17.90
N HIS A 101 15.04 5.51 -18.26
CA HIS A 101 15.87 6.50 -17.55
C HIS A 101 15.15 7.84 -17.52
N PRO A 102 14.13 8.01 -16.68
CA PRO A 102 13.41 9.27 -16.62
C PRO A 102 14.35 10.38 -16.14
N GLY A 103 14.34 11.51 -16.87
CA GLY A 103 15.11 12.69 -16.50
C GLY A 103 14.58 13.35 -15.22
N ALA A 104 15.37 14.27 -14.66
CA ALA A 104 14.95 15.08 -13.52
C ALA A 104 13.62 15.79 -13.83
N GLY A 105 12.66 15.71 -12.90
CA GLY A 105 11.33 16.32 -13.06
C GLY A 105 10.28 15.40 -13.72
N ALA A 106 10.60 14.19 -14.11
CA ALA A 106 9.64 13.23 -14.67
C ALA A 106 8.66 12.65 -13.62
N GLY A 107 8.85 12.96 -12.33
CA GLY A 107 8.02 12.40 -11.25
C GLY A 107 8.25 10.91 -10.98
N VAL A 108 9.39 10.36 -11.43
CA VAL A 108 9.76 8.96 -11.27
C VAL A 108 11.11 8.87 -10.57
N ALA A 109 11.18 8.03 -9.52
CA ALA A 109 12.41 7.71 -8.82
C ALA A 109 12.58 6.18 -8.80
N GLY A 110 13.24 5.63 -9.80
CA GLY A 110 13.43 4.21 -10.07
C GLY A 110 13.43 3.88 -11.55
N ASN A 111 13.37 2.60 -11.91
CA ASN A 111 13.36 2.14 -13.30
C ASN A 111 12.06 1.36 -13.61
N PRO A 112 10.98 2.03 -14.01
CA PRO A 112 9.71 1.39 -14.30
C PRO A 112 9.75 0.48 -15.54
N ALA A 113 10.71 0.68 -16.48
CA ALA A 113 10.79 -0.15 -17.68
C ALA A 113 11.17 -1.62 -17.37
N ARG A 114 11.70 -1.90 -16.18
CA ARG A 114 12.01 -3.26 -15.71
C ARG A 114 10.85 -3.93 -14.96
N ALA A 115 9.73 -3.23 -14.78
CA ALA A 115 8.57 -3.74 -14.08
C ALA A 115 7.86 -4.85 -14.85
N SER A 116 7.27 -5.80 -14.13
CA SER A 116 6.42 -6.83 -14.71
C SER A 116 5.27 -7.22 -13.78
N ALA A 117 4.20 -7.77 -14.36
CA ALA A 117 3.06 -8.27 -13.60
C ALA A 117 3.46 -9.44 -12.68
N GLU A 118 4.39 -10.31 -13.10
CA GLU A 118 4.88 -11.45 -12.31
C GLU A 118 5.59 -10.96 -11.04
N LEU A 119 6.44 -9.93 -11.14
CA LEU A 119 7.06 -9.31 -9.97
C LEU A 119 6.00 -8.69 -9.08
N GLY A 120 5.05 -7.97 -9.68
CA GLY A 120 3.95 -7.33 -8.96
C GLY A 120 3.09 -8.30 -8.19
N THR A 121 2.81 -9.49 -8.74
CA THR A 121 2.03 -10.54 -8.07
C THR A 121 2.67 -10.94 -6.74
N LEU A 122 4.00 -11.06 -6.68
CA LEU A 122 4.71 -11.35 -5.43
C LEU A 122 4.46 -10.27 -4.36
N GLY A 123 4.46 -9.00 -4.78
CA GLY A 123 4.19 -7.89 -3.89
C GLY A 123 2.73 -7.86 -3.44
N VAL A 124 1.79 -8.05 -4.37
CA VAL A 124 0.35 -8.10 -4.06
C VAL A 124 0.05 -9.22 -3.06
N ASP A 125 0.58 -10.42 -3.26
CA ASP A 125 0.37 -11.55 -2.35
C ASP A 125 0.89 -11.25 -0.94
N ALA A 126 2.09 -10.65 -0.83
CA ALA A 126 2.66 -10.27 0.45
C ALA A 126 1.85 -9.16 1.15
N ILE A 127 1.39 -8.15 0.40
CA ILE A 127 0.55 -7.07 0.92
C ILE A 127 -0.78 -7.63 1.44
N VAL A 128 -1.43 -8.48 0.65
CA VAL A 128 -2.70 -9.11 1.03
C VAL A 128 -2.53 -9.97 2.29
N ALA A 129 -1.51 -10.82 2.33
CA ALA A 129 -1.24 -11.69 3.48
C ALA A 129 -1.01 -10.86 4.76
N SER A 130 -0.16 -9.84 4.69
CA SER A 130 0.14 -8.94 5.82
C SER A 130 -1.10 -8.19 6.29
N THR A 131 -1.88 -7.64 5.35
CA THR A 131 -3.07 -6.86 5.67
C THR A 131 -4.17 -7.72 6.29
N VAL A 132 -4.41 -8.92 5.75
CA VAL A 132 -5.40 -9.87 6.29
C VAL A 132 -5.02 -10.31 7.70
N ALA A 133 -3.73 -10.58 7.95
CA ALA A 133 -3.24 -10.92 9.30
C ALA A 133 -3.48 -9.76 10.29
N ALA A 134 -3.16 -8.53 9.89
CA ALA A 134 -3.38 -7.34 10.70
C ALA A 134 -4.88 -7.09 11.01
N ILE A 135 -5.75 -7.24 10.00
CA ILE A 135 -7.20 -7.14 10.18
C ILE A 135 -7.69 -8.18 11.20
N ARG A 136 -7.30 -9.46 11.03
CA ARG A 136 -7.70 -10.54 11.95
C ARG A 136 -7.27 -10.24 13.38
N THR A 137 -6.06 -9.75 13.58
CA THR A 137 -5.56 -9.35 14.90
C THR A 137 -6.39 -8.19 15.47
N ALA A 138 -6.61 -7.14 14.68
CA ALA A 138 -7.34 -5.96 15.12
C ALA A 138 -8.79 -6.26 15.56
N VAL A 139 -9.49 -7.13 14.83
CA VAL A 139 -10.90 -7.47 15.13
C VAL A 139 -11.03 -8.55 16.21
N ALA A 140 -9.98 -9.30 16.54
CA ALA A 140 -10.00 -10.32 17.60
C ALA A 140 -9.91 -9.71 19.01
N HIS A 141 -9.40 -8.50 19.15
CA HIS A 141 -9.22 -7.81 20.45
C HIS A 141 -10.45 -6.95 20.84
N ARG A 142 -11.63 -7.55 20.81
CA ARG A 142 -12.88 -6.89 21.23
C ARG A 142 -13.15 -7.03 22.73
#